data_ee7866a39800be9611b86215df78efba
#
_entry.id   ee7866a39800be9611b86215df78efba
#
_cell.length_a   1.000
_cell.length_b   1.000
_cell.length_c   1.000
_cell.angle_alpha   90.00
_cell.angle_beta   90.00
_cell.angle_gamma   90.00
#
_symmetry.space_group_name_H-M   'P 1'
#
loop_
_entity.id
_entity.type
_entity.pdbx_description
1 polymer ?
#
loop_
_entity_poly.entity_id
_entity_poly.type
_entity_poly.pdbx_seq_one_letter_code
_entity_poly.pdbx_strand_id
1 'polypeptide(L)'
;MTDDADDGADVPPREEFRHDPIEHATVQDGMTVGELVAEYGNAGIGAGALHEAVDITAAMFEEDVTTFVGLAGAMVPAGMRRIVADLIRDGHTDVLVTTGANLTHDAIEAIGGKHHHGRAGPHDTRSRAGRRNSADASREHGDGTAREHDETLRDEWVDRIYDVYLPQEHFTLLENHLRSEVFPEIETRVTIQQLTDELGRANAAVNDREDIEGGPGIAAAAHEHDVPIYAPAIQDSVLGLQAWMYSQTTDFGLDALGDMSGLNDIAYEAGSAGALVIGGGVPKNFVLQTMLVAPDAYDYAVQLTMDPEHAGGLSGATLEEARSWGKLEKAARNASVYADATITLPLVAAAARERIGE
;
A
#
# COMPACT_ATOMS: atom_id res chain seq x y z
N MET A 1 -29.08 -14.61 -66.17
CA MET A 1 -29.95 -14.52 -65.01
C MET A 1 -29.09 -14.88 -63.83
N THR A 2 -28.53 -13.85 -63.22
CA THR A 2 -27.73 -13.93 -62.05
C THR A 2 -28.53 -13.27 -60.95
N ASP A 3 -29.02 -14.08 -60.00
CA ASP A 3 -29.61 -13.55 -58.76
C ASP A 3 -28.44 -13.22 -57.86
N ASP A 4 -28.27 -11.93 -57.64
CA ASP A 4 -27.46 -11.37 -56.57
C ASP A 4 -28.26 -11.53 -55.26
N ALA A 5 -27.86 -12.47 -54.42
CA ALA A 5 -28.29 -12.53 -53.05
C ALA A 5 -27.55 -11.42 -52.28
N ASP A 6 -28.23 -10.33 -52.05
CA ASP A 6 -27.83 -9.30 -51.08
C ASP A 6 -27.95 -9.91 -49.66
N ASP A 7 -26.81 -10.35 -49.15
CA ASP A 7 -26.70 -10.88 -47.79
C ASP A 7 -26.53 -9.65 -46.85
N GLY A 8 -27.63 -8.90 -46.72
CA GLY A 8 -27.76 -7.78 -45.80
C GLY A 8 -27.59 -8.30 -44.38
N ALA A 9 -26.36 -8.23 -43.88
CA ALA A 9 -26.10 -8.36 -42.46
C ALA A 9 -27.01 -7.36 -41.71
N ASP A 10 -27.92 -7.89 -40.95
CA ASP A 10 -28.87 -7.16 -40.11
C ASP A 10 -28.04 -6.36 -39.07
N VAL A 11 -27.57 -5.17 -39.46
CA VAL A 11 -26.90 -4.25 -38.57
C VAL A 11 -27.96 -3.69 -37.64
N PRO A 12 -27.91 -3.95 -36.34
CA PRO A 12 -28.93 -3.44 -35.42
C PRO A 12 -29.03 -1.93 -35.54
N PRO A 13 -30.26 -1.37 -35.45
CA PRO A 13 -30.46 0.06 -35.62
C PRO A 13 -29.60 0.85 -34.64
N ARG A 14 -28.96 1.91 -35.11
CA ARG A 14 -28.09 2.82 -34.34
C ARG A 14 -28.72 3.36 -33.05
N GLU A 15 -30.04 3.31 -32.91
CA GLU A 15 -30.79 3.74 -31.74
C GLU A 15 -30.60 2.87 -30.49
N GLU A 16 -30.04 1.63 -30.61
CA GLU A 16 -29.76 0.74 -29.49
C GLU A 16 -28.35 0.94 -28.91
N PHE A 17 -27.45 1.60 -29.63
CA PHE A 17 -26.11 1.90 -29.17
C PHE A 17 -26.08 3.23 -28.41
N ARG A 18 -26.27 3.20 -27.09
CA ARG A 18 -26.38 4.37 -26.20
C ARG A 18 -25.13 4.58 -25.35
N HIS A 19 -23.97 4.44 -25.94
CA HIS A 19 -22.71 4.72 -25.25
C HIS A 19 -22.12 6.01 -25.79
N ASP A 20 -21.58 6.84 -24.88
CA ASP A 20 -20.89 8.05 -25.24
C ASP A 20 -19.60 7.71 -25.99
N PRO A 21 -19.22 8.50 -27.00
CA PRO A 21 -17.95 8.29 -27.69
C PRO A 21 -16.78 8.57 -26.75
N ILE A 22 -15.68 7.82 -26.91
CA ILE A 22 -14.43 8.17 -26.24
C ILE A 22 -13.97 9.53 -26.76
N GLU A 23 -13.72 10.46 -25.85
CA GLU A 23 -13.04 11.72 -26.11
C GLU A 23 -11.52 11.51 -25.94
N HIS A 24 -10.72 12.36 -26.57
CA HIS A 24 -9.27 12.23 -26.47
C HIS A 24 -8.75 13.06 -25.29
N ALA A 25 -8.01 12.39 -24.37
CA ALA A 25 -7.34 13.08 -23.28
C ALA A 25 -6.34 14.13 -23.82
N THR A 26 -6.30 15.29 -23.19
CA THR A 26 -5.38 16.37 -23.51
C THR A 26 -4.35 16.57 -22.40
N VAL A 27 -3.14 16.98 -22.75
CA VAL A 27 -2.08 17.34 -21.81
C VAL A 27 -1.58 18.73 -22.15
N GLN A 28 -1.58 19.62 -21.16
CA GLN A 28 -1.18 21.02 -21.32
C GLN A 28 -0.12 21.40 -20.26
N ASP A 29 0.64 22.44 -20.53
CA ASP A 29 1.60 22.99 -19.58
C ASP A 29 0.87 23.53 -18.32
N GLY A 30 1.43 23.17 -17.15
CA GLY A 30 0.93 23.66 -15.87
C GLY A 30 -0.29 22.93 -15.32
N MET A 31 -0.74 21.84 -15.95
CA MET A 31 -1.79 20.99 -15.39
C MET A 31 -1.40 20.47 -14.02
N THR A 32 -2.36 20.47 -13.09
CA THR A 32 -2.24 19.78 -11.81
C THR A 32 -2.42 18.28 -11.99
N VAL A 33 -2.19 17.51 -10.91
CA VAL A 33 -2.42 16.06 -10.92
C VAL A 33 -3.92 15.77 -11.08
N GLY A 34 -4.77 16.52 -10.39
CA GLY A 34 -6.22 16.40 -10.48
C GLY A 34 -6.75 16.67 -11.89
N GLU A 35 -6.25 17.72 -12.56
CA GLU A 35 -6.59 18.04 -13.95
C GLU A 35 -6.14 16.93 -14.91
N LEU A 36 -4.92 16.38 -14.74
CA LEU A 36 -4.45 15.27 -15.57
C LEU A 36 -5.32 14.02 -15.39
N VAL A 37 -5.68 13.68 -14.16
CA VAL A 37 -6.53 12.51 -13.88
C VAL A 37 -7.97 12.75 -14.36
N ALA A 38 -8.47 13.99 -14.36
CA ALA A 38 -9.75 14.32 -14.96
C ALA A 38 -9.78 14.01 -16.47
N GLU A 39 -8.70 14.35 -17.20
CA GLU A 39 -8.55 13.99 -18.61
C GLU A 39 -8.51 12.47 -18.85
N TYR A 40 -8.06 11.68 -17.88
CA TYR A 40 -8.12 10.22 -17.97
C TYR A 40 -9.55 9.67 -17.98
N GLY A 41 -10.54 10.41 -17.45
CA GLY A 41 -11.95 10.07 -17.56
C GLY A 41 -12.47 10.04 -18.99
N ASN A 42 -11.83 10.79 -19.91
CA ASN A 42 -12.14 10.79 -21.33
C ASN A 42 -11.57 9.57 -22.08
N ALA A 43 -10.69 8.80 -21.44
CA ALA A 43 -10.00 7.66 -22.02
C ALA A 43 -10.53 6.33 -21.49
N GLY A 44 -10.22 5.26 -22.18
CA GLY A 44 -10.60 3.89 -21.76
C GLY A 44 -9.48 3.15 -21.01
N ILE A 45 -9.75 1.90 -20.69
CA ILE A 45 -8.80 0.93 -20.11
C ILE A 45 -8.28 1.43 -18.75
N GLY A 46 -6.98 1.34 -18.45
CA GLY A 46 -6.38 1.67 -17.17
C GLY A 46 -6.47 3.15 -16.79
N ALA A 47 -6.51 4.06 -17.77
CA ALA A 47 -6.68 5.49 -17.51
C ALA A 47 -8.07 5.80 -16.93
N GLY A 48 -9.12 5.26 -17.54
CA GLY A 48 -10.48 5.38 -17.03
C GLY A 48 -10.64 4.75 -15.64
N ALA A 49 -10.01 3.59 -15.41
CA ALA A 49 -10.02 2.96 -14.10
C ALA A 49 -9.32 3.81 -13.02
N LEU A 50 -8.22 4.50 -13.36
CA LEU A 50 -7.55 5.41 -12.43
C LEU A 50 -8.41 6.64 -12.11
N HIS A 51 -9.08 7.21 -13.11
CA HIS A 51 -10.03 8.30 -12.91
C HIS A 51 -11.14 7.90 -11.94
N GLU A 52 -11.78 6.75 -12.17
CA GLU A 52 -12.85 6.22 -11.29
C GLU A 52 -12.32 5.94 -9.87
N ALA A 53 -11.10 5.40 -9.75
CA ALA A 53 -10.47 5.17 -8.45
C ALA A 53 -10.27 6.47 -7.67
N VAL A 54 -9.90 7.56 -8.34
CA VAL A 54 -9.78 8.89 -7.72
C VAL A 54 -11.14 9.43 -7.31
N ASP A 55 -12.17 9.28 -8.16
CA ASP A 55 -13.55 9.73 -7.83
C ASP A 55 -14.10 9.02 -6.59
N ILE A 56 -13.86 7.71 -6.49
CA ILE A 56 -14.29 6.92 -5.35
C ILE A 56 -13.49 7.29 -4.10
N THR A 57 -12.17 7.45 -4.24
CA THR A 57 -11.31 7.84 -3.10
C THR A 57 -11.65 9.24 -2.58
N ALA A 58 -11.90 10.19 -3.45
CA ALA A 58 -12.35 11.53 -3.05
C ALA A 58 -13.68 11.49 -2.31
N ALA A 59 -14.64 10.68 -2.77
CA ALA A 59 -15.92 10.49 -2.08
C ALA A 59 -15.72 9.89 -0.67
N MET A 60 -14.82 8.91 -0.51
CA MET A 60 -14.49 8.37 0.83
C MET A 60 -13.87 9.43 1.75
N PHE A 61 -13.09 10.38 1.22
CA PHE A 61 -12.45 11.43 2.00
C PHE A 61 -13.41 12.58 2.37
N GLU A 62 -14.41 12.83 1.54
CA GLU A 62 -15.37 13.95 1.74
C GLU A 62 -16.60 13.54 2.57
N GLU A 63 -17.04 12.30 2.43
CA GLU A 63 -18.25 11.78 3.10
C GLU A 63 -17.91 11.20 4.47
N ASP A 64 -18.92 10.98 5.31
CA ASP A 64 -18.76 10.32 6.62
C ASP A 64 -18.64 8.79 6.43
N VAL A 65 -17.46 8.36 5.99
CA VAL A 65 -17.12 6.98 5.63
C VAL A 65 -15.98 6.49 6.51
N THR A 66 -16.15 5.37 7.21
CA THR A 66 -15.05 4.69 7.89
C THR A 66 -14.12 4.05 6.86
N THR A 67 -12.93 4.60 6.69
CA THR A 67 -11.98 4.20 5.66
C THR A 67 -10.97 3.17 6.18
N PHE A 68 -11.05 1.96 5.63
CA PHE A 68 -10.11 0.87 5.88
C PHE A 68 -9.03 0.84 4.80
N VAL A 69 -7.79 1.06 5.17
CA VAL A 69 -6.66 1.00 4.24
C VAL A 69 -5.93 -0.34 4.37
N GLY A 70 -5.88 -1.10 3.28
CA GLY A 70 -5.09 -2.32 3.17
C GLY A 70 -3.77 -2.05 2.43
N LEU A 71 -2.62 -2.15 3.11
CA LEU A 71 -1.31 -1.83 2.57
C LEU A 71 -0.43 -3.07 2.49
N ALA A 72 -0.24 -3.59 1.28
CA ALA A 72 0.67 -4.70 0.98
C ALA A 72 1.83 -4.26 0.07
N GLY A 73 2.76 -5.17 -0.17
CA GLY A 73 3.96 -4.89 -0.95
C GLY A 73 5.01 -4.09 -0.18
N ALA A 74 6.15 -3.82 -0.82
CA ALA A 74 7.27 -3.13 -0.21
C ALA A 74 7.11 -1.58 -0.28
N MET A 75 5.97 -1.06 0.17
CA MET A 75 5.61 0.35 0.00
C MET A 75 6.54 1.28 0.77
N VAL A 76 6.96 0.90 1.97
CA VAL A 76 7.90 1.72 2.77
C VAL A 76 9.29 1.74 2.11
N PRO A 77 9.93 0.60 1.79
CA PRO A 77 11.19 0.60 1.04
C PRO A 77 11.11 1.33 -0.30
N ALA A 78 9.97 1.29 -0.98
CA ALA A 78 9.75 1.96 -2.26
C ALA A 78 9.53 3.49 -2.14
N GLY A 79 9.54 4.06 -0.92
CA GLY A 79 9.44 5.50 -0.69
C GLY A 79 8.01 6.04 -0.54
N MET A 80 7.02 5.18 -0.34
CA MET A 80 5.61 5.61 -0.16
C MET A 80 5.24 5.90 1.30
N ARG A 81 6.17 5.72 2.23
CA ARG A 81 6.00 5.88 3.68
C ARG A 81 5.30 7.19 4.07
N ARG A 82 5.76 8.32 3.52
CA ARG A 82 5.23 9.64 3.86
C ARG A 82 3.78 9.80 3.41
N ILE A 83 3.44 9.33 2.20
CA ILE A 83 2.07 9.42 1.68
C ILE A 83 1.09 8.70 2.62
N VAL A 84 1.44 7.49 3.07
CA VAL A 84 0.59 6.73 3.99
C VAL A 84 0.47 7.42 5.35
N ALA A 85 1.58 7.93 5.90
CA ALA A 85 1.56 8.66 7.17
C ALA A 85 0.73 9.96 7.08
N ASP A 86 0.79 10.65 5.95
CA ASP A 86 0.01 11.88 5.73
C ASP A 86 -1.48 11.57 5.54
N LEU A 87 -1.87 10.46 4.89
CA LEU A 87 -3.28 10.03 4.83
C LEU A 87 -3.86 9.75 6.22
N ILE A 88 -3.04 9.26 7.16
CA ILE A 88 -3.45 9.09 8.56
C ILE A 88 -3.61 10.44 9.25
N ARG A 89 -2.61 11.34 9.14
CA ARG A 89 -2.61 12.66 9.79
C ARG A 89 -3.74 13.56 9.34
N ASP A 90 -4.10 13.45 8.06
CA ASP A 90 -5.16 14.26 7.46
C ASP A 90 -6.57 13.67 7.71
N GLY A 91 -6.65 12.53 8.42
CA GLY A 91 -7.92 11.91 8.79
C GLY A 91 -8.58 11.11 7.67
N HIS A 92 -7.82 10.71 6.65
CA HIS A 92 -8.31 9.90 5.53
C HIS A 92 -8.14 8.40 5.73
N THR A 93 -7.75 7.98 6.91
CA THR A 93 -7.55 6.57 7.28
C THR A 93 -8.00 6.35 8.71
N ASP A 94 -9.06 5.58 8.91
CA ASP A 94 -9.57 5.21 10.23
C ASP A 94 -8.98 3.90 10.72
N VAL A 95 -8.62 3.01 9.81
CA VAL A 95 -8.01 1.70 10.10
C VAL A 95 -6.93 1.39 9.07
N LEU A 96 -5.75 1.00 9.52
CA LEU A 96 -4.70 0.49 8.66
C LEU A 96 -4.48 -1.00 8.89
N VAL A 97 -4.60 -1.80 7.84
CA VAL A 97 -4.18 -3.21 7.81
C VAL A 97 -2.96 -3.34 6.93
N THR A 98 -1.84 -3.76 7.50
CA THR A 98 -0.57 -3.82 6.76
C THR A 98 0.20 -5.11 7.03
N THR A 99 1.42 -5.20 6.50
CA THR A 99 2.34 -6.31 6.76
C THR A 99 3.34 -5.94 7.84
N GLY A 100 3.77 -6.93 8.61
CA GLY A 100 4.87 -6.73 9.55
C GLY A 100 6.17 -6.27 8.87
N ALA A 101 6.34 -6.56 7.57
CA ALA A 101 7.46 -6.05 6.78
C ALA A 101 7.41 -4.53 6.59
N ASN A 102 6.26 -3.95 6.24
CA ASN A 102 6.12 -2.50 6.16
C ASN A 102 6.39 -1.82 7.52
N LEU A 103 5.90 -2.40 8.62
CA LEU A 103 6.18 -1.89 9.98
C LEU A 103 7.66 -2.02 10.37
N THR A 104 8.32 -3.11 9.98
CA THR A 104 9.77 -3.29 10.15
C THR A 104 10.55 -2.14 9.50
N HIS A 105 10.26 -1.87 8.25
CA HIS A 105 10.95 -0.84 7.47
C HIS A 105 10.55 0.58 7.91
N ASP A 106 9.31 0.79 8.34
CA ASP A 106 8.86 2.05 8.93
C ASP A 106 9.62 2.38 10.22
N ALA A 107 9.76 1.40 11.13
CA ALA A 107 10.51 1.55 12.36
C ALA A 107 12.00 1.81 12.11
N ILE A 108 12.63 1.10 11.16
CA ILE A 108 14.02 1.36 10.77
C ILE A 108 14.23 2.82 10.35
N GLU A 109 13.36 3.35 9.49
CA GLU A 109 13.43 4.76 9.06
C GLU A 109 13.17 5.73 10.22
N ALA A 110 12.23 5.42 11.11
CA ALA A 110 11.86 6.24 12.24
C ALA A 110 13.02 6.45 13.23
N ILE A 111 13.90 5.47 13.36
CA ILE A 111 15.02 5.46 14.32
C ILE A 111 16.38 5.78 13.66
N GLY A 112 16.38 6.32 12.43
CA GLY A 112 17.57 6.81 11.75
C GLY A 112 18.21 5.89 10.73
N GLY A 113 17.71 4.64 10.55
CA GLY A 113 18.10 3.80 9.43
C GLY A 113 17.62 4.39 8.11
N LYS A 114 18.20 3.98 6.98
CA LYS A 114 17.85 4.50 5.67
C LYS A 114 17.85 3.42 4.60
N HIS A 115 16.87 3.48 3.71
CA HIS A 115 16.87 2.75 2.46
C HIS A 115 17.64 3.55 1.40
N HIS A 116 18.36 2.84 0.56
CA HIS A 116 19.24 3.45 -0.45
C HIS A 116 18.86 3.01 -1.85
N HIS A 117 19.06 3.89 -2.84
CA HIS A 117 18.92 3.50 -4.23
C HIS A 117 19.97 2.43 -4.59
N GLY A 118 19.50 1.32 -5.07
CA GLY A 118 20.29 0.19 -5.51
C GLY A 118 20.08 -0.13 -6.99
N ARG A 119 20.29 -1.40 -7.34
CA ARG A 119 20.08 -1.94 -8.68
C ARG A 119 19.24 -3.20 -8.61
N ALA A 120 18.26 -3.32 -9.49
CA ALA A 120 17.46 -4.55 -9.61
C ALA A 120 18.23 -5.72 -10.23
N GLY A 121 19.41 -5.47 -10.80
CA GLY A 121 20.27 -6.46 -11.43
C GLY A 121 21.18 -5.85 -12.51
N PRO A 122 22.01 -6.66 -13.20
CA PRO A 122 23.01 -6.19 -14.15
C PRO A 122 22.42 -5.46 -15.37
N HIS A 123 21.14 -5.63 -15.66
CA HIS A 123 20.45 -4.99 -16.78
C HIS A 123 19.72 -3.69 -16.42
N ASP A 124 19.79 -3.22 -15.16
CA ASP A 124 19.16 -1.96 -14.77
C ASP A 124 19.90 -0.75 -15.40
N THR A 125 19.27 -0.15 -16.40
CA THR A 125 19.81 1.02 -17.13
C THR A 125 19.69 2.32 -16.32
N ARG A 126 18.91 2.37 -15.24
CA ARG A 126 18.70 3.59 -14.41
C ARG A 126 19.99 4.05 -13.75
N SER A 127 20.86 3.13 -13.38
CA SER A 127 22.15 3.43 -12.76
C SER A 127 23.14 4.15 -13.70
N ARG A 128 22.90 4.12 -15.04
CA ARG A 128 23.79 4.77 -16.03
C ARG A 128 23.53 6.27 -16.16
N ALA A 129 22.31 6.74 -15.86
CA ALA A 129 21.95 8.15 -16.02
C ALA A 129 22.50 9.07 -14.91
N GLY A 130 22.64 8.56 -13.67
CA GLY A 130 23.13 9.35 -12.53
C GLY A 130 24.65 9.53 -12.44
N ARG A 131 25.45 8.77 -13.19
CA ARG A 131 26.92 8.75 -13.09
C ARG A 131 27.69 9.77 -13.92
N ARG A 132 27.03 10.71 -14.59
CA ARG A 132 27.71 11.67 -15.47
C ARG A 132 28.57 12.72 -14.75
N ASN A 133 28.55 12.81 -13.41
CA ASN A 133 29.23 13.88 -12.68
C ASN A 133 30.13 13.44 -11.51
N SER A 134 30.49 12.18 -11.33
CA SER A 134 31.50 11.82 -10.33
C SER A 134 32.79 11.29 -11.00
N ALA A 135 33.91 11.89 -10.63
CA ALA A 135 35.26 11.56 -11.14
C ALA A 135 35.79 10.21 -10.63
N ASP A 136 34.94 9.32 -10.10
CA ASP A 136 35.31 8.02 -9.54
C ASP A 136 34.72 6.85 -10.37
N ALA A 137 34.85 6.97 -11.70
CA ALA A 137 34.40 5.96 -12.67
C ALA A 137 35.36 4.75 -12.82
N SER A 138 36.30 4.53 -11.90
CA SER A 138 37.36 3.52 -12.04
C SER A 138 37.09 2.19 -11.31
N ARG A 139 35.90 1.95 -10.76
CA ARG A 139 35.46 0.62 -10.36
C ARG A 139 34.32 0.17 -11.27
N GLU A 140 34.70 -0.25 -12.48
CA GLU A 140 33.88 -1.10 -13.34
C GLU A 140 33.63 -2.42 -12.58
N HIS A 141 32.52 -2.52 -11.86
CA HIS A 141 31.99 -3.82 -11.51
C HIS A 141 31.38 -4.39 -12.79
N GLY A 142 32.01 -5.47 -13.24
CA GLY A 142 31.84 -6.07 -14.53
C GLY A 142 30.44 -6.55 -14.86
N ASP A 143 30.33 -7.08 -16.04
CA ASP A 143 29.27 -7.83 -16.71
C ASP A 143 28.78 -9.08 -15.92
N GLY A 144 28.78 -9.00 -14.57
CA GLY A 144 28.38 -10.08 -13.68
C GLY A 144 26.89 -10.41 -13.80
N THR A 145 26.56 -11.67 -13.56
CA THR A 145 25.17 -12.14 -13.51
C THR A 145 24.44 -11.53 -12.29
N ALA A 146 23.09 -11.56 -12.27
CA ALA A 146 22.30 -11.15 -11.10
C ALA A 146 22.73 -11.91 -9.83
N ARG A 147 23.13 -13.18 -9.98
CA ARG A 147 23.63 -14.01 -8.89
C ARG A 147 24.94 -13.46 -8.30
N GLU A 148 25.91 -13.14 -9.13
CA GLU A 148 27.21 -12.58 -8.68
C GLU A 148 27.03 -11.22 -8.01
N HIS A 149 26.07 -10.45 -8.47
CA HIS A 149 25.70 -9.20 -7.82
C HIS A 149 25.15 -9.42 -6.40
N ASP A 150 24.19 -10.34 -6.24
CA ASP A 150 23.58 -10.64 -4.94
C ASP A 150 24.58 -11.34 -3.99
N GLU A 151 25.51 -12.17 -4.49
CA GLU A 151 26.62 -12.72 -3.72
C GLU A 151 27.55 -11.61 -3.20
N THR A 152 27.84 -10.60 -4.02
CA THR A 152 28.63 -9.43 -3.60
C THR A 152 27.93 -8.62 -2.52
N LEU A 153 26.62 -8.34 -2.68
CA LEU A 153 25.86 -7.63 -1.65
C LEU A 153 25.85 -8.36 -0.33
N ARG A 154 25.72 -9.69 -0.37
CA ARG A 154 25.79 -10.53 0.84
C ARG A 154 27.14 -10.42 1.54
N ASP A 155 28.23 -10.44 0.78
CA ASP A 155 29.60 -10.29 1.34
C ASP A 155 29.83 -8.88 1.92
N GLU A 156 29.11 -7.88 1.40
CA GLU A 156 29.14 -6.49 1.87
C GLU A 156 28.12 -6.19 2.98
N TRP A 157 27.38 -7.20 3.44
CA TRP A 157 26.34 -7.06 4.47
C TRP A 157 25.22 -6.10 4.08
N VAL A 158 24.77 -6.17 2.83
CA VAL A 158 23.68 -5.37 2.27
C VAL A 158 22.57 -6.27 1.77
N ASP A 159 21.35 -6.05 2.25
CA ASP A 159 20.16 -6.70 1.74
C ASP A 159 19.54 -5.90 0.59
N ARG A 160 18.88 -6.59 -0.33
CA ARG A 160 18.26 -6.00 -1.50
C ARG A 160 16.78 -6.32 -1.58
N ILE A 161 15.98 -5.28 -1.79
CA ILE A 161 14.55 -5.35 -2.10
C ILE A 161 14.37 -4.72 -3.48
N TYR A 162 14.31 -5.52 -4.54
CA TYR A 162 14.31 -5.06 -5.94
C TYR A 162 15.52 -4.15 -6.25
N ASP A 163 15.31 -2.83 -6.36
CA ASP A 163 16.32 -1.79 -6.60
C ASP A 163 16.53 -0.88 -5.38
N VAL A 164 16.21 -1.38 -4.22
CA VAL A 164 16.43 -0.72 -2.92
C VAL A 164 17.41 -1.54 -2.11
N TYR A 165 18.40 -0.90 -1.49
CA TYR A 165 19.40 -1.53 -0.62
C TYR A 165 19.16 -1.13 0.82
N LEU A 166 19.40 -2.08 1.71
CA LEU A 166 19.35 -1.88 3.16
C LEU A 166 20.58 -2.50 3.82
N PRO A 167 21.47 -1.72 4.45
CA PRO A 167 22.57 -2.25 5.26
C PRO A 167 22.05 -3.08 6.42
N GLN A 168 22.64 -4.25 6.66
CA GLN A 168 22.19 -5.17 7.71
C GLN A 168 22.37 -4.61 9.13
N GLU A 169 23.25 -3.64 9.33
CA GLU A 169 23.38 -2.92 10.60
C GLU A 169 22.07 -2.24 11.04
N HIS A 170 21.19 -1.89 10.12
CA HIS A 170 19.88 -1.30 10.43
C HIS A 170 18.93 -2.29 11.11
N PHE A 171 19.08 -3.58 10.86
CA PHE A 171 18.33 -4.59 11.63
C PHE A 171 18.85 -4.72 13.06
N THR A 172 20.15 -4.52 13.29
CA THR A 172 20.70 -4.44 14.65
C THR A 172 20.20 -3.19 15.39
N LEU A 173 20.10 -2.07 14.69
CA LEU A 173 19.51 -0.85 15.22
C LEU A 173 18.04 -1.09 15.63
N LEU A 174 17.25 -1.73 14.77
CA LEU A 174 15.87 -2.12 15.07
C LEU A 174 15.77 -3.06 16.28
N GLU A 175 16.61 -4.10 16.33
CA GLU A 175 16.62 -5.04 17.48
C GLU A 175 16.87 -4.30 18.79
N ASN A 176 17.84 -3.41 18.84
CA ASN A 176 18.14 -2.63 20.03
C ASN A 176 16.94 -1.75 20.42
N HIS A 177 16.33 -1.06 19.45
CA HIS A 177 15.15 -0.22 19.69
C HIS A 177 13.99 -1.04 20.26
N LEU A 178 13.65 -2.17 19.66
CA LEU A 178 12.56 -3.02 20.13
C LEU A 178 12.81 -3.54 21.56
N ARG A 179 14.05 -3.90 21.87
CA ARG A 179 14.41 -4.45 23.19
C ARG A 179 14.55 -3.41 24.29
N SER A 180 14.85 -2.16 23.96
CA SER A 180 15.02 -1.09 24.95
C SER A 180 13.82 -0.19 25.11
N GLU A 181 13.06 0.08 24.04
CA GLU A 181 12.03 1.12 24.01
C GLU A 181 10.59 0.57 23.81
N VAL A 182 10.43 -0.65 23.23
CA VAL A 182 9.12 -1.20 22.88
C VAL A 182 8.72 -2.35 23.81
N PHE A 183 9.44 -3.47 23.74
CA PHE A 183 9.03 -4.69 24.46
C PHE A 183 8.99 -4.55 25.99
N PRO A 184 9.86 -3.79 26.67
CA PRO A 184 9.79 -3.63 28.11
C PRO A 184 8.53 -2.90 28.63
N GLU A 185 7.90 -2.10 27.78
CA GLU A 185 6.69 -1.33 28.11
C GLU A 185 5.40 -2.15 27.87
N ILE A 186 5.53 -3.32 27.29
CA ILE A 186 4.40 -4.19 26.92
C ILE A 186 4.13 -5.22 28.03
N GLU A 187 2.85 -5.40 28.37
CA GLU A 187 2.40 -6.47 29.22
C GLU A 187 2.68 -7.86 28.64
N THR A 188 2.54 -8.91 29.45
CA THR A 188 2.90 -10.28 29.07
C THR A 188 2.16 -10.82 27.85
N ARG A 189 0.91 -10.39 27.62
CA ARG A 189 0.11 -10.78 26.46
C ARG A 189 -0.68 -9.60 25.93
N VAL A 190 -0.43 -9.24 24.69
CA VAL A 190 -1.05 -8.11 23.98
C VAL A 190 -1.54 -8.51 22.61
N THR A 191 -2.48 -7.77 22.03
CA THR A 191 -2.85 -7.89 20.63
C THR A 191 -1.72 -7.37 19.73
N ILE A 192 -1.77 -7.66 18.45
CA ILE A 192 -0.80 -7.11 17.49
C ILE A 192 -1.03 -5.60 17.36
N GLN A 193 -2.29 -5.15 17.39
CA GLN A 193 -2.64 -3.73 17.38
C GLN A 193 -2.01 -2.98 18.57
N GLN A 194 -2.04 -3.54 19.79
CA GLN A 194 -1.39 -2.92 20.94
C GLN A 194 0.14 -2.87 20.80
N LEU A 195 0.75 -3.90 20.22
CA LEU A 195 2.18 -3.88 19.88
C LEU A 195 2.50 -2.79 18.86
N THR A 196 1.67 -2.61 17.83
CA THR A 196 1.89 -1.59 16.80
C THR A 196 1.68 -0.18 17.33
N ASP A 197 0.76 0.01 18.26
CA ASP A 197 0.55 1.29 18.96
C ASP A 197 1.78 1.65 19.80
N GLU A 198 2.28 0.71 20.60
CA GLU A 198 3.49 0.92 21.41
C GLU A 198 4.72 1.17 20.54
N LEU A 199 4.84 0.48 19.39
CA LEU A 199 5.87 0.74 18.40
C LEU A 199 5.77 2.19 17.88
N GLY A 200 4.57 2.66 17.59
CA GLY A 200 4.31 4.03 17.16
C GLY A 200 4.76 5.06 18.21
N ARG A 201 4.36 4.86 19.47
CA ARG A 201 4.78 5.68 20.61
C ARG A 201 6.30 5.74 20.72
N ALA A 202 6.97 4.58 20.68
CA ALA A 202 8.43 4.51 20.82
C ALA A 202 9.15 5.14 19.62
N ASN A 203 8.66 4.94 18.40
CA ASN A 203 9.20 5.56 17.18
C ASN A 203 9.12 7.10 17.26
N ALA A 204 7.97 7.65 17.66
CA ALA A 204 7.80 9.09 17.85
C ALA A 204 8.79 9.66 18.88
N ALA A 205 8.91 8.99 20.04
CA ALA A 205 9.79 9.43 21.12
C ALA A 205 11.28 9.43 20.72
N VAL A 206 11.74 8.39 20.00
CA VAL A 206 13.13 8.32 19.52
C VAL A 206 13.38 9.35 18.42
N ASN A 207 12.45 9.48 17.48
CA ASN A 207 12.56 10.45 16.38
C ASN A 207 12.70 11.88 16.88
N ASP A 208 11.88 12.27 17.84
CA ASP A 208 11.92 13.61 18.46
C ASP A 208 13.22 13.81 19.27
N ARG A 209 13.61 12.83 20.10
CA ARG A 209 14.80 12.88 20.94
C ARG A 209 16.10 13.02 20.14
N GLU A 210 16.19 12.34 19.01
CA GLU A 210 17.39 12.26 18.16
C GLU A 210 17.35 13.23 16.98
N ASP A 211 16.27 14.01 16.81
CA ASP A 211 16.03 14.95 15.68
C ASP A 211 16.23 14.26 14.31
N ILE A 212 15.58 13.10 14.11
CA ILE A 212 15.80 12.26 12.95
C ILE A 212 15.07 12.82 11.73
N GLU A 213 15.84 13.08 10.67
CA GLU A 213 15.30 13.55 9.40
C GLU A 213 14.38 12.51 8.74
N GLY A 214 13.22 12.94 8.23
CA GLY A 214 12.23 12.12 7.54
C GLY A 214 10.99 11.79 8.36
N GLY A 215 11.00 12.17 9.64
CA GLY A 215 9.85 12.06 10.54
C GLY A 215 9.62 10.64 11.10
N PRO A 216 8.75 10.52 12.10
CA PRO A 216 8.57 9.30 12.88
C PRO A 216 7.79 8.18 12.17
N GLY A 217 7.12 8.46 11.04
CA GLY A 217 6.56 7.48 10.14
C GLY A 217 5.11 7.08 10.35
N ILE A 218 4.76 5.90 9.80
CA ILE A 218 3.38 5.40 9.72
C ILE A 218 2.87 5.01 11.11
N ALA A 219 3.64 4.19 11.84
CA ALA A 219 3.23 3.72 13.16
C ALA A 219 3.08 4.88 14.15
N ALA A 220 3.99 5.86 14.11
CA ALA A 220 3.89 7.05 14.95
C ALA A 220 2.70 7.94 14.59
N ALA A 221 2.45 8.17 13.30
CA ALA A 221 1.27 8.91 12.86
C ALA A 221 -0.02 8.23 13.33
N ALA A 222 -0.08 6.92 13.26
CA ALA A 222 -1.22 6.13 13.72
C ALA A 222 -1.44 6.26 15.24
N HIS A 223 -0.37 6.17 16.03
CA HIS A 223 -0.41 6.39 17.47
C HIS A 223 -0.87 7.82 17.82
N GLU A 224 -0.33 8.84 17.16
CA GLU A 224 -0.66 10.25 17.40
C GLU A 224 -2.12 10.61 17.06
N HIS A 225 -2.75 9.87 16.15
CA HIS A 225 -4.11 10.12 15.67
C HIS A 225 -5.12 9.03 16.07
N ASP A 226 -4.75 8.15 17.00
CA ASP A 226 -5.61 7.05 17.49
C ASP A 226 -6.11 6.11 16.37
N VAL A 227 -5.33 5.93 15.29
CA VAL A 227 -5.65 5.03 14.18
C VAL A 227 -5.07 3.63 14.45
N PRO A 228 -5.89 2.59 14.63
CA PRO A 228 -5.39 1.25 14.89
C PRO A 228 -4.70 0.65 13.67
N ILE A 229 -3.53 0.02 13.89
CA ILE A 229 -2.81 -0.74 12.87
C ILE A 229 -2.91 -2.24 13.17
N TYR A 230 -3.40 -3.01 12.22
CA TYR A 230 -3.44 -4.46 12.26
C TYR A 230 -2.41 -5.08 11.32
N ALA A 231 -1.67 -6.08 11.79
CA ALA A 231 -0.69 -6.83 11.00
C ALA A 231 -0.93 -8.35 11.17
N PRO A 232 -1.98 -8.91 10.58
CA PRO A 232 -2.50 -10.25 10.90
C PRO A 232 -1.52 -11.40 10.65
N ALA A 233 -0.49 -11.19 9.83
CA ALA A 233 0.59 -12.14 9.57
C ALA A 233 1.95 -11.60 10.04
N ILE A 234 2.00 -10.95 11.20
CA ILE A 234 3.19 -10.28 11.72
C ILE A 234 4.38 -11.25 11.84
N GLN A 235 4.16 -12.51 12.13
CA GLN A 235 5.19 -13.54 12.23
C GLN A 235 5.96 -13.76 10.90
N ASP A 236 5.41 -13.35 9.77
CA ASP A 236 6.08 -13.33 8.46
C ASP A 236 6.80 -11.99 8.23
N SER A 237 7.64 -11.59 9.20
CA SER A 237 8.43 -10.37 9.15
C SER A 237 9.59 -10.38 10.15
N VAL A 238 10.55 -9.46 9.97
CA VAL A 238 11.65 -9.29 10.96
C VAL A 238 11.11 -8.78 12.29
N LEU A 239 10.10 -7.91 12.30
CA LEU A 239 9.43 -7.47 13.53
C LEU A 239 8.84 -8.68 14.29
N GLY A 240 8.13 -9.57 13.60
CA GLY A 240 7.60 -10.80 14.19
C GLY A 240 8.68 -11.78 14.65
N LEU A 241 9.80 -11.87 13.91
CA LEU A 241 10.96 -12.67 14.33
C LEU A 241 11.55 -12.13 15.64
N GLN A 242 11.70 -10.82 15.78
CA GLN A 242 12.20 -10.20 17.03
C GLN A 242 11.22 -10.43 18.19
N ALA A 243 9.92 -10.30 17.96
CA ALA A 243 8.89 -10.61 18.95
C ALA A 243 8.96 -12.09 19.38
N TRP A 244 9.14 -13.02 18.44
CA TRP A 244 9.34 -14.43 18.74
C TRP A 244 10.61 -14.67 19.57
N MET A 245 11.75 -14.06 19.19
CA MET A 245 12.99 -14.22 19.96
C MET A 245 12.84 -13.68 21.40
N TYR A 246 12.16 -12.56 21.58
CA TYR A 246 11.91 -11.99 22.91
C TYR A 246 11.02 -12.92 23.77
N SER A 247 10.01 -13.55 23.18
CA SER A 247 9.14 -14.52 23.86
C SER A 247 9.86 -15.79 24.36
N GLN A 248 11.06 -16.13 23.80
CA GLN A 248 11.79 -17.31 24.26
C GLN A 248 12.43 -17.14 25.64
N THR A 249 12.55 -15.90 26.13
CA THR A 249 13.21 -15.57 27.40
C THR A 249 12.34 -14.79 28.36
N THR A 250 11.10 -14.50 27.97
CA THR A 250 10.09 -13.74 28.74
C THR A 250 8.72 -14.38 28.61
N ASP A 251 7.74 -13.90 29.37
CA ASP A 251 6.34 -14.34 29.27
C ASP A 251 5.56 -13.57 28.15
N PHE A 252 6.27 -12.84 27.29
CA PHE A 252 5.69 -12.10 26.18
C PHE A 252 4.96 -13.02 25.20
N GLY A 253 3.76 -12.59 24.74
CA GLY A 253 2.98 -13.32 23.75
C GLY A 253 2.03 -12.39 22.98
N LEU A 254 1.72 -12.77 21.74
CA LEU A 254 0.78 -12.04 20.90
C LEU A 254 -0.57 -12.73 20.82
N ASP A 255 -1.65 -11.96 20.90
CA ASP A 255 -3.03 -12.39 20.75
C ASP A 255 -3.61 -11.95 19.40
N ALA A 256 -3.38 -12.75 18.36
CA ALA A 256 -3.89 -12.49 17.02
C ALA A 256 -5.43 -12.58 16.93
N LEU A 257 -6.08 -13.30 17.82
CA LEU A 257 -7.56 -13.38 17.84
C LEU A 257 -8.17 -12.17 18.53
N GLY A 258 -7.45 -11.55 19.46
CA GLY A 258 -7.86 -10.29 20.08
C GLY A 258 -7.97 -9.16 19.04
N ASP A 259 -7.06 -9.12 18.07
CA ASP A 259 -7.14 -8.16 16.96
C ASP A 259 -8.42 -8.27 16.14
N MET A 260 -8.92 -9.50 15.92
CA MET A 260 -10.18 -9.70 15.19
C MET A 260 -11.36 -9.06 15.90
N SER A 261 -11.38 -9.09 17.24
CA SER A 261 -12.45 -8.44 18.00
C SER A 261 -12.43 -6.93 17.77
N GLY A 262 -11.28 -6.28 17.95
CA GLY A 262 -11.17 -4.82 17.79
C GLY A 262 -11.50 -4.36 16.37
N LEU A 263 -11.00 -5.05 15.35
CA LEU A 263 -11.29 -4.70 13.95
C LEU A 263 -12.78 -4.90 13.60
N ASN A 264 -13.39 -5.99 14.09
CA ASN A 264 -14.80 -6.24 13.82
C ASN A 264 -15.73 -5.29 14.60
N ASP A 265 -15.34 -4.83 15.79
CA ASP A 265 -16.10 -3.82 16.53
C ASP A 265 -16.15 -2.50 15.72
N ILE A 266 -15.04 -2.07 15.14
CA ILE A 266 -15.00 -0.88 14.26
C ILE A 266 -15.90 -1.08 13.04
N ALA A 267 -15.81 -2.21 12.37
CA ALA A 267 -16.64 -2.50 11.20
C ALA A 267 -18.14 -2.62 11.55
N TYR A 268 -18.46 -3.09 12.74
CA TYR A 268 -19.85 -3.19 13.20
C TYR A 268 -20.45 -1.83 13.53
N GLU A 269 -19.65 -0.88 13.99
CA GLU A 269 -20.08 0.48 14.34
C GLU A 269 -20.06 1.44 13.13
N ALA A 270 -19.42 1.07 12.02
CA ALA A 270 -19.34 1.88 10.81
C ALA A 270 -20.74 2.08 10.21
N GLY A 271 -21.16 3.33 10.04
CA GLY A 271 -22.42 3.67 9.36
C GLY A 271 -22.34 3.54 7.84
N SER A 272 -21.19 3.89 7.26
CA SER A 272 -20.77 3.63 5.89
C SER A 272 -19.30 3.25 5.89
N ALA A 273 -18.89 2.34 5.02
CA ALA A 273 -17.53 1.84 5.01
C ALA A 273 -16.89 1.88 3.61
N GLY A 274 -15.61 2.23 3.57
CA GLY A 274 -14.81 2.25 2.37
C GLY A 274 -13.50 1.47 2.51
N ALA A 275 -13.05 0.83 1.44
CA ALA A 275 -11.79 0.10 1.40
C ALA A 275 -10.85 0.67 0.34
N LEU A 276 -9.67 1.14 0.75
CA LEU A 276 -8.57 1.48 -0.15
C LEU A 276 -7.48 0.42 -0.04
N VAL A 277 -7.35 -0.43 -1.05
CA VAL A 277 -6.42 -1.56 -1.06
C VAL A 277 -5.23 -1.29 -1.97
N ILE A 278 -4.05 -1.21 -1.38
CA ILE A 278 -2.78 -1.00 -2.08
C ILE A 278 -2.05 -2.34 -2.14
N GLY A 279 -1.92 -2.91 -3.35
CA GLY A 279 -1.47 -4.26 -3.58
C GLY A 279 -2.56 -5.30 -3.35
N GLY A 280 -2.28 -6.31 -2.55
CA GLY A 280 -3.20 -7.43 -2.31
C GLY A 280 -2.83 -8.24 -1.07
N GLY A 281 -2.69 -9.56 -1.22
CA GLY A 281 -2.24 -10.46 -0.16
C GLY A 281 -3.10 -10.45 1.10
N VAL A 282 -2.44 -10.65 2.23
CA VAL A 282 -3.09 -10.72 3.55
C VAL A 282 -3.82 -9.42 3.91
N PRO A 283 -3.25 -8.21 3.74
CA PRO A 283 -3.96 -6.98 4.05
C PRO A 283 -5.28 -6.83 3.31
N LYS A 284 -5.32 -7.07 2.00
CA LYS A 284 -6.55 -7.08 1.21
C LYS A 284 -7.59 -8.04 1.77
N ASN A 285 -7.16 -9.30 2.01
CA ASN A 285 -8.12 -10.30 2.48
C ASN A 285 -8.66 -9.96 3.86
N PHE A 286 -7.80 -9.50 4.76
CA PHE A 286 -8.20 -9.19 6.13
C PHE A 286 -9.19 -8.03 6.18
N VAL A 287 -8.93 -6.94 5.43
CA VAL A 287 -9.86 -5.83 5.25
C VAL A 287 -11.20 -6.34 4.71
N LEU A 288 -11.20 -7.01 3.55
CA LEU A 288 -12.45 -7.45 2.93
C LEU A 288 -13.19 -8.51 3.75
N GLN A 289 -12.47 -9.39 4.47
CA GLN A 289 -13.07 -10.45 5.27
C GLN A 289 -13.79 -9.93 6.50
N THR A 290 -13.38 -8.79 7.04
CA THR A 290 -14.01 -8.14 8.20
C THR A 290 -15.51 -7.95 7.98
N MET A 291 -15.94 -7.61 6.76
CA MET A 291 -17.36 -7.42 6.42
C MET A 291 -18.20 -8.69 6.44
N LEU A 292 -17.61 -9.88 6.54
CA LEU A 292 -18.40 -11.13 6.65
C LEU A 292 -19.16 -11.25 7.98
N VAL A 293 -18.78 -10.50 8.99
CA VAL A 293 -19.39 -10.51 10.31
C VAL A 293 -19.97 -9.14 10.72
N ALA A 294 -19.74 -8.11 9.93
CA ALA A 294 -20.37 -6.80 10.07
C ALA A 294 -21.83 -6.85 9.59
N PRO A 295 -22.71 -5.93 10.06
CA PRO A 295 -24.11 -5.89 9.62
C PRO A 295 -24.26 -5.46 8.15
N ASP A 296 -23.38 -4.61 7.68
CA ASP A 296 -23.36 -4.06 6.32
C ASP A 296 -22.00 -4.35 5.66
N ALA A 297 -21.93 -4.22 4.32
CA ALA A 297 -20.73 -4.43 3.53
C ALA A 297 -20.12 -3.08 3.12
N TYR A 298 -18.97 -3.09 2.41
CA TYR A 298 -18.36 -1.86 1.91
C TYR A 298 -19.24 -1.17 0.84
N ASP A 299 -19.46 0.13 0.99
CA ASP A 299 -20.11 1.01 0.01
C ASP A 299 -19.13 1.46 -1.07
N TYR A 300 -17.85 1.55 -0.71
CA TYR A 300 -16.76 2.01 -1.57
C TYR A 300 -15.60 1.03 -1.52
N ALA A 301 -14.99 0.76 -2.68
CA ALA A 301 -13.77 -0.03 -2.71
C ALA A 301 -12.86 0.35 -3.88
N VAL A 302 -11.60 0.63 -3.59
CA VAL A 302 -10.55 0.87 -4.57
C VAL A 302 -9.42 -0.11 -4.37
N GLN A 303 -8.91 -0.69 -5.47
CA GLN A 303 -7.71 -1.53 -5.43
C GLN A 303 -6.69 -1.06 -6.47
N LEU A 304 -5.45 -0.88 -6.01
CA LEU A 304 -4.27 -0.62 -6.85
C LEU A 304 -3.40 -1.88 -6.87
N THR A 305 -3.30 -2.60 -7.97
CA THR A 305 -2.60 -3.90 -8.01
C THR A 305 -1.95 -4.15 -9.37
N MET A 306 -0.87 -4.93 -9.37
CA MET A 306 -0.28 -5.50 -10.59
C MET A 306 -0.63 -6.98 -10.80
N ASP A 307 -1.34 -7.61 -9.87
CA ASP A 307 -1.67 -9.01 -9.99
C ASP A 307 -2.88 -9.21 -10.91
N PRO A 308 -2.73 -9.95 -12.01
CA PRO A 308 -3.83 -10.20 -12.94
C PRO A 308 -4.84 -11.18 -12.36
N GLU A 309 -6.10 -11.07 -12.75
CA GLU A 309 -7.19 -11.92 -12.31
C GLU A 309 -6.92 -13.42 -12.52
N HIS A 310 -6.26 -13.76 -13.61
CA HIS A 310 -5.95 -15.14 -13.98
C HIS A 310 -4.75 -15.75 -13.24
N ALA A 311 -4.07 -14.98 -12.38
CA ALA A 311 -2.98 -15.52 -11.54
C ALA A 311 -3.50 -16.53 -10.50
N GLY A 312 -4.82 -16.54 -10.23
CA GLY A 312 -5.45 -17.44 -9.26
C GLY A 312 -5.12 -17.14 -7.80
N GLY A 313 -4.35 -16.08 -7.54
CA GLY A 313 -4.04 -15.58 -6.20
C GLY A 313 -5.10 -14.59 -5.71
N LEU A 314 -5.21 -14.46 -4.39
CA LEU A 314 -6.16 -13.54 -3.78
C LEU A 314 -5.94 -12.08 -4.18
N SER A 315 -4.69 -11.68 -4.43
CA SER A 315 -4.35 -10.31 -4.86
C SER A 315 -4.98 -9.96 -6.20
N GLY A 316 -5.10 -10.92 -7.12
CA GLY A 316 -5.73 -10.74 -8.44
C GLY A 316 -7.24 -10.95 -8.44
N ALA A 317 -7.85 -11.51 -7.39
CA ALA A 317 -9.31 -11.63 -7.29
C ALA A 317 -9.94 -10.23 -7.36
N THR A 318 -10.98 -10.07 -8.18
CA THR A 318 -11.60 -8.76 -8.42
C THR A 318 -12.44 -8.28 -7.24
N LEU A 319 -12.67 -6.99 -7.14
CA LEU A 319 -13.63 -6.42 -6.19
C LEU A 319 -15.06 -6.86 -6.52
N GLU A 320 -15.38 -7.11 -7.80
CA GLU A 320 -16.66 -7.68 -8.21
C GLU A 320 -16.86 -9.10 -7.65
N GLU A 321 -15.79 -9.91 -7.60
CA GLU A 321 -15.86 -11.23 -6.95
C GLU A 321 -16.15 -11.08 -5.45
N ALA A 322 -15.57 -10.08 -4.78
CA ALA A 322 -15.84 -9.80 -3.37
C ALA A 322 -17.31 -9.50 -3.10
N ARG A 323 -18.03 -8.89 -4.04
CA ARG A 323 -19.49 -8.68 -4.00
C ARG A 323 -20.26 -10.00 -3.91
N SER A 324 -19.81 -11.04 -4.61
CA SER A 324 -20.45 -12.37 -4.54
C SER A 324 -20.34 -13.04 -3.17
N TRP A 325 -19.36 -12.61 -2.36
CA TRP A 325 -19.16 -13.05 -0.99
C TRP A 325 -19.87 -12.17 0.04
N GLY A 326 -20.60 -11.13 -0.37
CA GLY A 326 -21.22 -10.17 0.54
C GLY A 326 -20.24 -9.22 1.25
N LYS A 327 -19.03 -9.03 0.68
CA LYS A 327 -18.02 -8.12 1.22
C LYS A 327 -18.19 -6.69 0.71
N LEU A 328 -18.86 -6.50 -0.42
CA LEU A 328 -19.26 -5.24 -0.99
C LEU A 328 -20.78 -5.19 -1.13
N GLU A 329 -21.39 -4.04 -0.91
CA GLU A 329 -22.79 -3.80 -1.16
C GLU A 329 -23.13 -3.97 -2.65
N LYS A 330 -24.41 -4.31 -2.95
CA LYS A 330 -24.85 -4.48 -4.34
C LYS A 330 -24.69 -3.20 -5.15
N ALA A 331 -24.88 -2.06 -4.51
CA ALA A 331 -24.77 -0.72 -5.11
C ALA A 331 -23.37 -0.09 -4.88
N ALA A 332 -22.44 -0.81 -4.26
CA ALA A 332 -21.11 -0.28 -3.95
C ALA A 332 -20.42 0.28 -5.20
N ARG A 333 -19.79 1.43 -5.06
CA ARG A 333 -18.89 1.97 -6.07
C ARG A 333 -17.51 1.32 -5.91
N ASN A 334 -16.96 0.76 -6.98
CA ASN A 334 -15.64 0.14 -6.88
C ASN A 334 -14.82 0.33 -8.15
N ALA A 335 -13.50 0.42 -8.00
CA ALA A 335 -12.55 0.48 -9.09
C ALA A 335 -11.30 -0.34 -8.79
N SER A 336 -10.80 -1.07 -9.79
CA SER A 336 -9.52 -1.77 -9.73
C SER A 336 -8.58 -1.19 -10.79
N VAL A 337 -7.43 -0.65 -10.35
CA VAL A 337 -6.40 -0.11 -11.22
C VAL A 337 -5.29 -1.15 -11.36
N TYR A 338 -5.15 -1.70 -12.56
CA TYR A 338 -4.08 -2.64 -12.89
C TYR A 338 -2.80 -1.88 -13.28
N ALA A 339 -2.05 -1.48 -12.27
CA ALA A 339 -0.78 -0.77 -12.43
C ALA A 339 0.06 -0.82 -11.15
N ASP A 340 1.34 -0.45 -11.24
CA ASP A 340 2.26 -0.37 -10.10
C ASP A 340 1.76 0.67 -9.08
N ALA A 341 1.60 0.22 -7.84
CA ALA A 341 1.11 1.07 -6.75
C ALA A 341 2.07 2.22 -6.40
N THR A 342 3.36 2.09 -6.65
CA THR A 342 4.31 3.20 -6.44
C THR A 342 4.13 4.34 -7.44
N ILE A 343 3.43 4.08 -8.55
CA ILE A 343 3.04 5.08 -9.55
C ILE A 343 1.63 5.59 -9.26
N THR A 344 0.70 4.68 -8.96
CA THR A 344 -0.73 5.05 -8.86
C THR A 344 -1.11 5.63 -7.51
N LEU A 345 -0.55 5.19 -6.39
CA LEU A 345 -0.86 5.73 -5.07
C LEU A 345 -0.60 7.25 -4.95
N PRO A 346 0.56 7.78 -5.39
CA PRO A 346 0.78 9.23 -5.39
C PRO A 346 -0.25 10.01 -6.23
N LEU A 347 -0.64 9.45 -7.39
CA LEU A 347 -1.63 10.07 -8.26
C LEU A 347 -3.03 10.07 -7.62
N VAL A 348 -3.45 8.94 -7.05
CA VAL A 348 -4.74 8.82 -6.35
C VAL A 348 -4.80 9.75 -5.15
N ALA A 349 -3.78 9.74 -4.29
CA ALA A 349 -3.76 10.57 -3.09
C ALA A 349 -3.78 12.08 -3.44
N ALA A 350 -2.93 12.52 -4.39
CA ALA A 350 -2.86 13.93 -4.77
C ALA A 350 -4.15 14.41 -5.46
N ALA A 351 -4.66 13.63 -6.42
CA ALA A 351 -5.87 14.03 -7.16
C ALA A 351 -7.14 13.98 -6.31
N ALA A 352 -7.24 13.01 -5.38
CA ALA A 352 -8.38 12.94 -4.46
C ALA A 352 -8.42 14.14 -3.50
N ARG A 353 -7.27 14.51 -2.91
CA ARG A 353 -7.15 15.72 -2.06
C ARG A 353 -7.49 16.99 -2.83
N GLU A 354 -6.96 17.15 -4.03
CA GLU A 354 -7.26 18.34 -4.86
C GLU A 354 -8.77 18.46 -5.14
N ARG A 355 -9.49 17.33 -5.33
CA ARG A 355 -10.94 17.35 -5.55
C ARG A 355 -11.76 17.80 -4.35
N ILE A 356 -11.30 17.50 -3.15
CA ILE A 356 -11.96 17.94 -1.91
C ILE A 356 -11.44 19.31 -1.43
N GLY A 357 -10.50 19.93 -2.16
CA GLY A 357 -10.02 21.29 -1.91
C GLY A 357 -8.90 21.39 -0.88
N GLU A 358 -8.12 20.32 -0.70
CA GLU A 358 -6.91 20.24 0.13
C GLU A 358 -5.60 20.50 -0.63
#